data_458de73138a029a87e8db5d3c3fb2063
#
_entry.id   458de73138a029a87e8db5d3c3fb2063
#
_cell.length_a   1.000
_cell.length_b   1.000
_cell.length_c   1.000
_cell.angle_alpha   90.00
_cell.angle_beta   90.00
_cell.angle_gamma   90.00
#
_symmetry.space_group_name_H-M   'P 1'
#
loop_
_entity.id
_entity.type
_entity.pdbx_description
1 polymer ?
#
loop_
_entity_poly.entity_id
_entity_poly.type
_entity_poly.pdbx_seq_one_letter_code
_entity_poly.pdbx_strand_id
1 'polypeptide(L)' 'MNLNLLKYYIKENHDTVSTLALALDIHYITLTLKLNGKREFNKHEIEIISKRYNFDAALTMKIFF' A
#
# COMPACT_ATOMS: atom_id res chain seq x y z
N MET A 1 3.24 -0.42 12.46
CA MET A 1 3.23 -0.64 11.00
C MET A 1 3.26 -2.13 10.68
N ASN A 2 2.45 -2.56 9.74
CA ASN A 2 2.38 -3.97 9.35
C ASN A 2 2.31 -4.10 7.82
N LEU A 3 3.47 -4.03 7.19
CA LEU A 3 3.56 -4.08 5.73
C LEU A 3 3.29 -5.48 5.15
N ASN A 4 3.50 -6.53 5.95
CA ASN A 4 3.12 -7.88 5.52
C ASN A 4 1.61 -8.00 5.36
N LEU A 5 0.85 -7.33 6.20
CA LEU A 5 -0.60 -7.27 6.09
C LEU A 5 -1.02 -6.52 4.81
N LEU A 6 -0.32 -5.44 4.47
CA LEU A 6 -0.57 -4.74 3.21
C LEU A 6 -0.31 -5.65 2.01
N LYS A 7 0.80 -6.38 2.01
CA LYS A 7 1.12 -7.33 0.94
C LYS A 7 0.03 -8.41 0.82
N TYR A 8 -0.49 -8.87 1.94
CA TYR A 8 -1.61 -9.82 1.96
C TYR A 8 -2.83 -9.25 1.25
N TYR A 9 -3.20 -8.00 1.54
CA TYR A 9 -4.38 -7.39 0.92
C TYR A 9 -4.19 -7.08 -0.56
N ILE A 10 -2.98 -6.72 -0.98
CA ILE A 10 -2.67 -6.58 -2.41
C ILE A 10 -2.99 -7.89 -3.14
N LYS A 11 -2.50 -9.00 -2.62
CA LYS A 11 -2.70 -10.32 -3.19
C LYS A 11 -4.15 -10.77 -3.12
N GLU A 12 -4.80 -10.53 -1.99
CA GLU A 12 -6.21 -10.89 -1.77
C GLU A 12 -7.13 -10.18 -2.74
N ASN A 13 -6.79 -8.97 -3.14
CA ASN A 13 -7.55 -8.19 -4.11
C ASN A 13 -7.14 -8.47 -5.56
N HIS A 14 -6.35 -9.51 -5.78
CA HIS A 14 -5.84 -9.89 -7.11
C HIS A 14 -5.10 -8.75 -7.80
N ASP A 15 -4.45 -7.90 -7.00
CA ASP A 15 -3.67 -6.78 -7.47
C ASP A 15 -2.20 -7.17 -7.59
N THR A 16 -1.39 -6.32 -8.19
CA THR A 16 0.05 -6.51 -8.32
C THR A 16 0.78 -5.25 -7.92
N VAL A 17 2.08 -5.37 -7.65
CA VAL A 17 2.92 -4.20 -7.37
C VAL A 17 2.88 -3.22 -8.55
N SER A 18 2.96 -3.71 -9.78
CA SER A 18 2.92 -2.87 -10.97
C SER A 18 1.61 -2.10 -11.10
N THR A 19 0.48 -2.78 -10.90
CA THR A 19 -0.84 -2.15 -10.99
C THR A 19 -1.04 -1.13 -9.88
N LEU A 20 -0.64 -1.46 -8.65
CA LEU A 20 -0.74 -0.54 -7.54
C LEU A 20 0.17 0.67 -7.75
N ALA A 21 1.38 0.47 -8.27
CA ALA A 21 2.30 1.57 -8.58
C ALA A 21 1.68 2.55 -9.60
N LEU A 22 1.00 2.03 -10.62
CA LEU A 22 0.28 2.86 -11.57
C LEU A 22 -0.81 3.68 -10.88
N ALA A 23 -1.55 3.07 -9.97
CA ALA A 23 -2.60 3.77 -9.22
C ALA A 23 -2.03 4.88 -8.34
N LEU A 24 -0.81 4.70 -7.83
CA LEU A 24 -0.13 5.67 -6.98
C LEU A 24 0.69 6.68 -7.78
N ASP A 25 0.79 6.51 -9.09
CA ASP A 25 1.61 7.32 -9.98
C ASP A 25 3.09 7.37 -9.54
N ILE A 26 3.61 6.21 -9.18
CA ILE A 26 5.03 6.03 -8.83
C ILE A 26 5.61 4.84 -9.58
N HIS A 27 6.92 4.79 -9.68
CA HIS A 27 7.61 3.67 -10.30
C HIS A 27 7.47 2.43 -9.42
N TYR A 28 7.38 1.24 -10.03
CA TYR A 28 7.19 0.01 -9.26
C TYR A 28 8.37 -0.29 -8.33
N ILE A 29 9.60 0.13 -8.70
CA ILE A 29 10.76 -0.02 -7.81
C ILE A 29 10.59 0.81 -6.56
N THR A 30 10.07 2.04 -6.69
CA THR A 30 9.78 2.90 -5.55
C THR A 30 8.74 2.25 -4.63
N LEU A 31 7.69 1.68 -5.20
CA LEU A 31 6.69 0.99 -4.40
C LEU A 31 7.28 -0.25 -3.70
N THR A 32 8.12 -1.01 -4.37
CA THR A 32 8.80 -2.15 -3.76
C THR A 32 9.63 -1.73 -2.54
N LEU A 33 10.35 -0.61 -2.65
CA LEU A 33 11.11 -0.07 -1.52
C LEU A 33 10.19 0.29 -0.35
N LYS A 34 9.04 0.90 -0.63
CA LYS A 34 8.06 1.26 0.40
C LYS A 34 7.45 0.02 1.05
N LEU A 35 7.12 -0.99 0.26
CA LEU A 35 6.57 -2.25 0.77
C LEU A 35 7.57 -3.04 1.63
N ASN A 36 8.87 -2.82 1.42
CA ASN A 36 9.92 -3.46 2.20
C ASN A 36 10.43 -2.60 3.36
N GLY A 37 9.76 -1.48 3.64
CA GLY A 37 10.12 -0.62 4.76
C GLY A 37 11.34 0.26 4.53
N LYS A 38 11.85 0.34 3.30
CA LYS A 38 13.02 1.16 2.97
C LYS A 38 12.67 2.62 2.74
N ARG A 39 11.42 2.92 2.44
CA ARG A 39 10.87 4.26 2.30
C ARG A 39 9.48 4.30 2.91
N GLU A 40 9.08 5.46 3.41
CA GLU A 40 7.78 5.65 4.02
C GLU A 40 6.72 5.95 2.96
N PHE A 41 5.50 5.49 3.23
CA PHE A 41 4.33 5.93 2.46
C PHE A 41 3.96 7.34 2.90
N ASN A 42 3.63 8.19 1.94
CA ASN A 42 3.09 9.51 2.28
C ASN A 42 1.58 9.44 2.47
N LYS A 43 1.02 10.53 3.00
CA LYS A 43 -0.41 10.60 3.32
C LYS A 43 -1.29 10.33 2.11
N HIS A 44 -0.94 10.92 0.96
CA HIS A 44 -1.72 10.77 -0.27
C HIS A 44 -1.74 9.31 -0.74
N GLU A 45 -0.60 8.64 -0.67
CA GLU A 45 -0.50 7.22 -1.03
C GLU A 45 -1.34 6.34 -0.10
N ILE A 46 -1.30 6.62 1.21
CA ILE A 46 -2.09 5.90 2.19
C ILE A 46 -3.59 6.06 1.89
N GLU A 47 -4.03 7.26 1.55
CA GLU A 47 -5.41 7.52 1.19
C GLU A 47 -5.85 6.74 -0.04
N ILE A 48 -5.02 6.73 -1.09
CA ILE A 48 -5.32 6.00 -2.32
C ILE A 48 -5.41 4.50 -2.05
N ILE A 49 -4.45 3.95 -1.34
CA ILE A 49 -4.43 2.51 -1.02
C ILE A 49 -5.65 2.13 -0.18
N SER A 50 -5.97 2.93 0.82
CA SER A 50 -7.11 2.66 1.71
C SER A 50 -8.44 2.67 0.95
N LYS A 51 -8.61 3.60 0.02
CA LYS A 51 -9.79 3.63 -0.84
C LYS A 51 -9.83 2.46 -1.81
N ARG A 52 -8.68 2.13 -2.39
CA ARG A 52 -8.59 1.06 -3.39
C ARG A 52 -8.97 -0.30 -2.81
N TYR A 53 -8.57 -0.57 -1.57
CA TYR A 53 -8.85 -1.84 -0.91
C TYR A 53 -9.98 -1.75 0.13
N ASN A 54 -10.62 -0.60 0.20
CA ASN A 54 -11.74 -0.37 1.13
C ASN A 54 -11.36 -0.61 2.59
N PHE A 55 -10.20 -0.14 3.00
CA PHE A 55 -9.77 -0.20 4.39
C PHE A 55 -10.53 0.82 5.23
N ASP A 56 -10.99 0.41 6.41
CA ASP A 56 -11.51 1.35 7.39
C ASP A 56 -10.36 2.05 8.14
N ALA A 57 -10.69 3.01 8.99
CA ALA A 57 -9.69 3.76 9.73
C ALA A 57 -8.83 2.87 10.62
N ALA A 58 -9.43 1.90 11.29
CA ALA A 58 -8.71 0.99 12.20
C ALA A 58 -7.69 0.17 11.44
N LEU A 59 -8.06 -0.39 10.28
CA LEU A 59 -7.17 -1.20 9.48
C LEU A 59 -6.05 -0.35 8.86
N THR A 60 -6.38 0.85 8.39
CA THR A 60 -5.38 1.80 7.87
C THR A 60 -4.32 2.11 8.92
N MET A 61 -4.75 2.39 10.14
CA MET A 61 -3.83 2.65 11.25
C MET A 61 -2.95 1.44 11.56
N LYS A 62 -3.53 0.25 11.56
CA LYS A 62 -2.81 -0.99 11.83
C LYS A 62 -1.72 -1.26 10.79
N ILE A 63 -2.01 -1.00 9.52
CA ILE A 63 -1.08 -1.25 8.42
C ILE A 63 0.04 -0.22 8.38
N PHE A 64 -0.31 1.07 8.43
CA PHE A 64 0.62 2.16 8.11
C PHE A 64 1.24 2.84 9.34
N PHE A 65 0.70 2.65 10.50
CA PHE A 65 1.16 3.30 11.74
C PHE A 65 1.36 2.32 12.86
#